data_e79ca91deda3c7618cee254873308b6a
#
_entry.id   e79ca91deda3c7618cee254873308b6a
#
_cell.length_a   1.000
_cell.length_b   1.000
_cell.length_c   1.000
_cell.angle_alpha   90.00
_cell.angle_beta   90.00
_cell.angle_gamma   90.00
#
_symmetry.space_group_name_H-M   'P 1'
#
loop_
_entity.id
_entity.type
_entity.pdbx_description
1 polymer ?
#
loop_
_entity_poly.entity_id
_entity_poly.type
_entity_poly.pdbx_seq_one_letter_code
_entity_poly.pdbx_strand_id
1 'polypeptide(L)'
;MSEAGQISASDCAVALVRGYAEHDTVAVAGALVTLDTSGQARAYASLGAQLQSTLSIVEVVGRDIEVCRLVRLADSVASAAPPHYEFAVTEAVRAWARDDPGGVRQVCGEDLVGALHVSAVFVAALGLALWGQDTFLGVLTEYGQTARDLMTGHRPDF
;
A
#
# COMPACT_ATOMS: atom_id res chain seq x y z
N MET A 1 2.56 -16.04 -19.98
CA MET A 1 1.47 -15.47 -19.20
C MET A 1 1.90 -14.95 -17.83
N SER A 2 2.94 -15.54 -17.23
CA SER A 2 3.41 -15.15 -15.90
C SER A 2 3.91 -13.69 -15.84
N GLU A 3 4.61 -13.22 -16.85
CA GLU A 3 5.17 -11.86 -16.87
C GLU A 3 4.06 -10.80 -16.90
N ALA A 4 3.07 -10.96 -17.77
CA ALA A 4 1.95 -10.04 -17.85
C ALA A 4 1.15 -10.00 -16.54
N GLY A 5 0.95 -11.17 -15.90
CA GLY A 5 0.28 -11.26 -14.61
C GLY A 5 1.07 -10.58 -13.49
N GLN A 6 2.41 -10.70 -13.48
CA GLN A 6 3.28 -10.07 -12.49
C GLN A 6 3.27 -8.54 -12.63
N ILE A 7 3.39 -8.02 -13.85
CA ILE A 7 3.31 -6.58 -14.12
C ILE A 7 1.94 -6.05 -13.67
N SER A 8 0.88 -6.76 -14.03
CA SER A 8 -0.48 -6.38 -13.67
C SER A 8 -0.67 -6.33 -12.15
N ALA A 9 -0.12 -7.32 -11.42
CA ALA A 9 -0.22 -7.36 -9.97
C ALA A 9 0.51 -6.19 -9.31
N SER A 10 1.73 -5.87 -9.75
CA SER A 10 2.48 -4.71 -9.25
C SER A 10 1.78 -3.40 -9.57
N ASP A 11 1.26 -3.26 -10.79
CA ASP A 11 0.52 -2.08 -11.21
C ASP A 11 -0.76 -1.93 -10.37
N CYS A 12 -1.47 -3.02 -10.09
CA CYS A 12 -2.65 -2.99 -9.25
C CYS A 12 -2.32 -2.59 -7.82
N ALA A 13 -1.20 -3.06 -7.27
CA ALA A 13 -0.73 -2.68 -5.93
C ALA A 13 -0.45 -1.18 -5.86
N VAL A 14 0.27 -0.64 -6.84
CA VAL A 14 0.56 0.81 -6.93
C VAL A 14 -0.74 1.59 -7.09
N ALA A 15 -1.66 1.13 -7.95
CA ALA A 15 -2.94 1.78 -8.17
C ALA A 15 -3.78 1.82 -6.90
N LEU A 16 -3.74 0.75 -6.09
CA LEU A 16 -4.46 0.70 -4.82
C LEU A 16 -3.92 1.74 -3.84
N VAL A 17 -2.61 1.82 -3.68
CA VAL A 17 -1.97 2.81 -2.81
C VAL A 17 -2.28 4.23 -3.29
N ARG A 18 -2.19 4.46 -4.59
CA ARG A 18 -2.50 5.75 -5.19
C ARG A 18 -3.95 6.15 -4.94
N GLY A 19 -4.88 5.22 -5.12
CA GLY A 19 -6.30 5.45 -4.86
C GLY A 19 -6.55 5.91 -3.43
N TYR A 20 -5.92 5.26 -2.46
CA TYR A 20 -6.01 5.67 -1.07
C TYR A 20 -5.39 7.05 -0.83
N ALA A 21 -4.20 7.29 -1.38
CA ALA A 21 -3.51 8.57 -1.21
C ALA A 21 -4.29 9.75 -1.81
N GLU A 22 -5.03 9.50 -2.89
CA GLU A 22 -5.86 10.52 -3.55
C GLU A 22 -7.28 10.58 -2.99
N HIS A 23 -7.63 9.72 -2.03
CA HIS A 23 -8.99 9.58 -1.51
C HIS A 23 -10.01 9.26 -2.61
N ASP A 24 -9.62 8.47 -3.57
CA ASP A 24 -10.43 8.10 -4.74
C ASP A 24 -11.08 6.74 -4.50
N THR A 25 -12.33 6.75 -4.01
CA THR A 25 -13.07 5.54 -3.67
C THR A 25 -13.30 4.63 -4.87
N VAL A 26 -13.50 5.21 -6.05
CA VAL A 26 -13.72 4.45 -7.29
C VAL A 26 -12.44 3.72 -7.69
N ALA A 27 -11.30 4.41 -7.65
CA ALA A 27 -10.01 3.81 -7.96
C ALA A 27 -9.67 2.68 -7.00
N VAL A 28 -9.90 2.88 -5.69
CA VAL A 28 -9.68 1.85 -4.67
C VAL A 28 -10.54 0.62 -4.94
N ALA A 29 -11.84 0.82 -5.20
CA ALA A 29 -12.77 -0.29 -5.44
C ALA A 29 -12.39 -1.09 -6.69
N GLY A 30 -11.85 -0.44 -7.71
CA GLY A 30 -11.50 -1.07 -8.98
C GLY A 30 -10.10 -1.67 -9.06
N ALA A 31 -9.21 -1.31 -8.15
CA ALA A 31 -7.79 -1.61 -8.28
C ALA A 31 -7.46 -3.12 -8.32
N LEU A 32 -8.23 -3.94 -7.63
CA LEU A 32 -7.96 -5.38 -7.49
C LEU A 32 -8.91 -6.28 -8.29
N VAL A 33 -9.85 -5.68 -9.02
CA VAL A 33 -10.96 -6.43 -9.68
C VAL A 33 -10.44 -7.45 -10.70
N THR A 34 -9.34 -7.13 -11.38
CA THR A 34 -8.79 -7.99 -12.44
C THR A 34 -7.89 -9.11 -11.91
N LEU A 35 -7.59 -9.13 -10.61
CA LEU A 35 -6.64 -10.09 -10.05
C LEU A 35 -7.35 -11.36 -9.59
N ASP A 36 -6.80 -12.51 -10.00
CA ASP A 36 -7.14 -13.79 -9.41
C ASP A 36 -6.38 -13.99 -8.07
N THR A 37 -6.56 -15.13 -7.41
CA THR A 37 -5.90 -15.42 -6.14
C THR A 37 -4.37 -15.32 -6.22
N SER A 38 -3.78 -15.83 -7.31
CA SER A 38 -2.34 -15.77 -7.54
C SER A 38 -1.88 -14.32 -7.73
N GLY A 39 -2.62 -13.51 -8.49
CA GLY A 39 -2.34 -12.09 -8.68
C GLY A 39 -2.46 -11.31 -7.39
N GLN A 40 -3.44 -11.62 -6.56
CA GLN A 40 -3.61 -11.00 -5.24
C GLN A 40 -2.41 -11.30 -4.33
N ALA A 41 -1.91 -12.53 -4.33
CA ALA A 41 -0.73 -12.90 -3.55
C ALA A 41 0.51 -12.12 -4.02
N ARG A 42 0.70 -11.96 -5.32
CA ARG A 42 1.80 -11.15 -5.87
C ARG A 42 1.66 -9.67 -5.53
N ALA A 43 0.45 -9.14 -5.59
CA ALA A 43 0.18 -7.76 -5.19
C ALA A 43 0.49 -7.56 -3.70
N TYR A 44 0.14 -8.51 -2.86
CA TYR A 44 0.46 -8.48 -1.44
C TYR A 44 1.97 -8.44 -1.21
N ALA A 45 2.73 -9.26 -1.92
CA ALA A 45 4.19 -9.27 -1.84
C ALA A 45 4.77 -7.92 -2.30
N SER A 46 4.21 -7.32 -3.35
CA SER A 46 4.62 -6.00 -3.82
C SER A 46 4.37 -4.91 -2.77
N LEU A 47 3.20 -4.94 -2.12
CA LEU A 47 2.88 -4.00 -1.04
C LEU A 47 3.82 -4.17 0.16
N GLY A 48 4.16 -5.41 0.50
CA GLY A 48 5.13 -5.70 1.54
C GLY A 48 6.50 -5.10 1.24
N ALA A 49 6.96 -5.21 -0.01
CA ALA A 49 8.21 -4.60 -0.45
C ALA A 49 8.15 -3.07 -0.38
N GLN A 50 7.05 -2.46 -0.79
CA GLN A 50 6.85 -1.02 -0.68
C GLN A 50 6.89 -0.56 0.78
N LEU A 51 6.23 -1.29 1.66
CA LEU A 51 6.19 -0.97 3.08
C LEU A 51 7.61 -1.06 3.69
N GLN A 52 8.35 -2.11 3.39
CA GLN A 52 9.73 -2.28 3.88
C GLN A 52 10.63 -1.16 3.35
N SER A 53 10.53 -0.80 2.09
CA SER A 53 11.30 0.29 1.49
C SER A 53 10.99 1.61 2.18
N THR A 54 9.71 1.88 2.44
CA THR A 54 9.27 3.12 3.09
C THR A 54 9.79 3.18 4.52
N LEU A 55 9.71 2.08 5.27
CA LEU A 55 10.22 2.02 6.64
C LEU A 55 11.74 2.21 6.68
N SER A 56 12.47 1.64 5.72
CA SER A 56 13.92 1.84 5.61
C SER A 56 14.27 3.30 5.36
N ILE A 57 13.49 4.00 4.53
CA ILE A 57 13.69 5.42 4.29
C ILE A 57 13.45 6.23 5.57
N VAL A 58 12.43 5.88 6.36
CA VAL A 58 12.17 6.53 7.65
C VAL A 58 13.39 6.40 8.56
N GLU A 59 13.98 5.22 8.66
CA GLU A 59 15.16 4.98 9.48
C GLU A 59 16.37 5.80 9.01
N VAL A 60 16.64 5.80 7.69
CA VAL A 60 17.79 6.50 7.11
C VAL A 60 17.67 8.01 7.26
N VAL A 61 16.48 8.56 7.02
CA VAL A 61 16.23 10.00 7.13
C VAL A 61 16.20 10.46 8.59
N GLY A 62 15.93 9.52 9.53
CA GLY A 62 15.88 9.82 10.96
C GLY A 62 14.76 10.77 11.34
N ARG A 63 13.69 10.81 10.54
CA ARG A 63 12.53 11.65 10.86
C ARG A 63 11.66 10.96 11.89
N ASP A 64 11.42 11.67 12.99
CA ASP A 64 10.39 11.27 13.94
C ASP A 64 9.03 11.61 13.37
N ILE A 65 8.31 10.58 12.94
CA ILE A 65 6.91 10.75 12.54
C ILE A 65 6.07 10.55 13.79
N GLU A 66 5.33 11.59 14.18
CA GLU A 66 4.44 11.48 15.33
C GLU A 66 3.37 10.42 15.06
N VAL A 67 3.21 9.50 16.01
CA VAL A 67 2.22 8.42 15.91
C VAL A 67 0.81 8.99 15.71
N CYS A 68 0.48 10.06 16.46
CA CYS A 68 -0.83 10.70 16.33
C CYS A 68 -1.11 11.24 14.93
N ARG A 69 -0.09 11.84 14.30
CA ARG A 69 -0.22 12.33 12.93
C ARG A 69 -0.41 11.19 11.95
N LEU A 70 0.35 10.11 12.13
CA LEU A 70 0.28 8.94 11.27
C LEU A 70 -1.08 8.25 11.38
N VAL A 71 -1.62 8.15 12.60
CA VAL A 71 -2.96 7.60 12.82
C VAL A 71 -4.03 8.46 12.13
N ARG A 72 -3.94 9.78 12.23
CA ARG A 72 -4.87 10.69 11.55
C ARG A 72 -4.82 10.57 10.05
N LEU A 73 -3.61 10.45 9.48
CA LEU A 73 -3.43 10.23 8.05
C LEU A 73 -4.02 8.88 7.64
N ALA A 74 -3.76 7.83 8.41
CA ALA A 74 -4.29 6.51 8.13
C ALA A 74 -5.82 6.50 8.20
N ASP A 75 -6.43 7.14 9.20
CA ASP A 75 -7.89 7.26 9.30
C ASP A 75 -8.47 8.03 8.10
N SER A 76 -7.81 9.11 7.70
CA SER A 76 -8.23 9.91 6.55
C SER A 76 -8.18 9.10 5.26
N VAL A 77 -7.08 8.39 5.04
CA VAL A 77 -6.87 7.52 3.88
C VAL A 77 -7.88 6.36 3.89
N ALA A 78 -8.10 5.76 5.06
CA ALA A 78 -9.02 4.63 5.23
C ALA A 78 -10.45 4.97 4.84
N SER A 79 -10.83 6.25 4.85
CA SER A 79 -12.18 6.66 4.42
C SER A 79 -12.47 6.31 2.96
N ALA A 80 -11.45 6.06 2.15
CA ALA A 80 -11.59 5.63 0.76
C ALA A 80 -11.83 4.11 0.61
N ALA A 81 -11.75 3.34 1.70
CA ALA A 81 -11.93 1.89 1.65
C ALA A 81 -13.36 1.52 1.23
N PRO A 82 -13.52 0.43 0.46
CA PRO A 82 -14.86 -0.10 0.19
C PRO A 82 -15.58 -0.41 1.51
N PRO A 83 -16.92 -0.24 1.58
CA PRO A 83 -17.65 -0.47 2.83
C PRO A 83 -17.40 -1.84 3.46
N HIS A 84 -17.18 -2.86 2.66
CA HIS A 84 -16.91 -4.21 3.13
C HIS A 84 -15.60 -4.29 3.95
N TYR A 85 -14.62 -3.44 3.65
CA TYR A 85 -13.29 -3.47 4.29
C TYR A 85 -13.04 -2.32 5.24
N GLU A 86 -13.95 -1.36 5.33
CA GLU A 86 -13.78 -0.16 6.14
C GLU A 86 -13.53 -0.50 7.61
N PHE A 87 -14.31 -1.42 8.15
CA PHE A 87 -14.15 -1.85 9.55
C PHE A 87 -12.77 -2.49 9.78
N ALA A 88 -12.37 -3.42 8.91
CA ALA A 88 -11.10 -4.12 9.05
C ALA A 88 -9.92 -3.15 8.99
N VAL A 89 -9.94 -2.22 8.04
CA VAL A 89 -8.89 -1.22 7.90
C VAL A 89 -8.81 -0.34 9.13
N THR A 90 -9.94 0.15 9.63
CA THR A 90 -10.00 1.02 10.81
C THR A 90 -9.48 0.29 12.05
N GLU A 91 -9.88 -0.96 12.26
CA GLU A 91 -9.42 -1.75 13.40
C GLU A 91 -7.92 -2.06 13.32
N ALA A 92 -7.40 -2.32 12.12
CA ALA A 92 -5.97 -2.54 11.92
C ALA A 92 -5.15 -1.29 12.28
N VAL A 93 -5.61 -0.11 11.87
CA VAL A 93 -4.96 1.17 12.22
C VAL A 93 -4.94 1.36 13.74
N ARG A 94 -6.05 1.06 14.41
CA ARG A 94 -6.13 1.17 15.87
C ARG A 94 -5.24 0.18 16.59
N ALA A 95 -5.18 -1.06 16.11
CA ALA A 95 -4.28 -2.07 16.67
C ALA A 95 -2.82 -1.65 16.50
N TRP A 96 -2.47 -1.13 15.34
CA TRP A 96 -1.14 -0.61 15.09
C TRP A 96 -0.80 0.55 16.04
N ALA A 97 -1.75 1.46 16.26
CA ALA A 97 -1.56 2.60 17.16
C ALA A 97 -1.33 2.18 18.61
N ARG A 98 -1.86 1.02 19.01
CA ARG A 98 -1.65 0.43 20.34
C ARG A 98 -0.37 -0.42 20.43
N ASP A 99 0.42 -0.44 19.36
CA ASP A 99 1.62 -1.30 19.24
C ASP A 99 1.26 -2.78 19.40
N ASP A 100 0.20 -3.20 18.71
CA ASP A 100 -0.31 -4.56 18.75
C ASP A 100 -0.26 -5.22 17.37
N PRO A 101 0.93 -5.69 16.93
CA PRO A 101 1.04 -6.33 15.62
C PRO A 101 0.25 -7.63 15.50
N GLY A 102 0.03 -8.32 16.60
CA GLY A 102 -0.84 -9.50 16.63
C GLY A 102 -2.29 -9.14 16.32
N GLY A 103 -2.77 -8.02 16.86
CA GLY A 103 -4.11 -7.49 16.55
C GLY A 103 -4.27 -7.13 15.09
N VAL A 104 -3.25 -6.51 14.49
CA VAL A 104 -3.27 -6.20 13.06
C VAL A 104 -3.41 -7.48 12.22
N ARG A 105 -2.62 -8.50 12.51
CA ARG A 105 -2.69 -9.78 11.80
C ARG A 105 -4.03 -10.47 12.01
N GLN A 106 -4.58 -10.39 13.21
CA GLN A 106 -5.87 -11.00 13.55
C GLN A 106 -7.02 -10.36 12.76
N VAL A 107 -6.99 -9.05 12.61
CA VAL A 107 -8.00 -8.32 11.82
C VAL A 107 -7.98 -8.76 10.36
N CYS A 108 -6.79 -8.91 9.79
CA CYS A 108 -6.64 -9.37 8.40
C CYS A 108 -7.10 -10.82 8.24
N GLY A 109 -6.87 -11.67 9.22
CA GLY A 109 -7.24 -13.07 9.18
C GLY A 109 -6.69 -13.78 7.95
N GLU A 110 -7.54 -14.57 7.30
CA GLU A 110 -7.19 -15.29 6.08
C GLU A 110 -7.66 -14.55 4.82
N ASP A 111 -8.27 -13.38 4.97
CA ASP A 111 -8.78 -12.59 3.85
C ASP A 111 -7.64 -11.82 3.20
N LEU A 112 -7.13 -12.35 2.11
CA LEU A 112 -6.01 -11.73 1.38
C LEU A 112 -6.38 -10.35 0.83
N VAL A 113 -7.60 -10.16 0.35
CA VAL A 113 -8.05 -8.85 -0.16
C VAL A 113 -8.10 -7.83 0.98
N GLY A 114 -8.62 -8.23 2.14
CA GLY A 114 -8.58 -7.38 3.33
C GLY A 114 -7.16 -6.99 3.72
N ALA A 115 -6.23 -7.94 3.69
CA ALA A 115 -4.81 -7.69 3.98
C ALA A 115 -4.20 -6.72 2.97
N LEU A 116 -4.58 -6.82 1.70
CA LEU A 116 -4.14 -5.87 0.66
C LEU A 116 -4.59 -4.44 0.97
N HIS A 117 -5.86 -4.27 1.35
CA HIS A 117 -6.37 -2.93 1.71
C HIS A 117 -5.67 -2.37 2.94
N VAL A 118 -5.49 -3.18 3.98
CA VAL A 118 -4.78 -2.76 5.19
C VAL A 118 -3.34 -2.33 4.88
N SER A 119 -2.62 -3.14 4.11
CA SER A 119 -1.23 -2.84 3.74
C SER A 119 -1.14 -1.55 2.91
N ALA A 120 -2.07 -1.37 1.97
CA ALA A 120 -2.11 -0.16 1.13
C ALA A 120 -2.36 1.10 1.95
N VAL A 121 -3.23 1.03 2.95
CA VAL A 121 -3.49 2.16 3.85
C VAL A 121 -2.23 2.53 4.63
N PHE A 122 -1.51 1.55 5.15
CA PHE A 122 -0.25 1.82 5.86
C PHE A 122 0.81 2.45 4.95
N VAL A 123 0.98 1.92 3.75
CA VAL A 123 1.93 2.49 2.78
C VAL A 123 1.53 3.92 2.42
N ALA A 124 0.25 4.15 2.14
CA ALA A 124 -0.26 5.49 1.80
C ALA A 124 -0.04 6.48 2.95
N ALA A 125 -0.39 6.09 4.18
CA ALA A 125 -0.23 6.96 5.34
C ALA A 125 1.23 7.33 5.58
N LEU A 126 2.13 6.34 5.53
CA LEU A 126 3.57 6.56 5.70
C LEU A 126 4.13 7.44 4.58
N GLY A 127 3.74 7.17 3.34
CA GLY A 127 4.20 7.97 2.20
C GLY A 127 3.76 9.43 2.29
N LEU A 128 2.50 9.64 2.65
CA LEU A 128 1.98 11.01 2.84
C LEU A 128 2.69 11.73 3.99
N ALA A 129 3.00 11.02 5.07
CA ALA A 129 3.73 11.59 6.21
C ALA A 129 5.16 11.96 5.84
N LEU A 130 5.83 11.15 5.03
CA LEU A 130 7.22 11.36 4.62
C LEU A 130 7.36 12.46 3.57
N TRP A 131 6.53 12.44 2.53
CA TRP A 131 6.75 13.25 1.33
C TRP A 131 5.66 14.28 1.05
N GLY A 132 4.48 14.14 1.65
CA GLY A 132 3.30 14.89 1.21
C GLY A 132 2.72 14.30 -0.06
N GLN A 133 1.52 14.76 -0.44
CA GLN A 133 0.74 14.13 -1.50
C GLN A 133 1.43 14.17 -2.87
N ASP A 134 1.84 15.33 -3.33
CA ASP A 134 2.36 15.49 -4.69
C ASP A 134 3.66 14.69 -4.87
N THR A 135 4.59 14.81 -3.92
CA THR A 135 5.86 14.09 -3.98
C THR A 135 5.64 12.58 -3.88
N PHE A 136 4.74 12.15 -2.99
CA PHE A 136 4.45 10.72 -2.84
C PHE A 136 3.86 10.12 -4.11
N LEU A 137 2.96 10.82 -4.79
CA LEU A 137 2.41 10.34 -6.06
C LEU A 137 3.51 10.19 -7.12
N GLY A 138 4.47 11.09 -7.14
CA GLY A 138 5.65 10.96 -7.99
C GLY A 138 6.51 9.73 -7.66
N VAL A 139 6.73 9.48 -6.37
CA VAL A 139 7.45 8.29 -5.90
C VAL A 139 6.75 7.01 -6.35
N LEU A 140 5.42 6.96 -6.24
CA LEU A 140 4.63 5.81 -6.68
C LEU A 140 4.78 5.57 -8.19
N THR A 141 4.78 6.63 -8.98
CA THR A 141 4.97 6.54 -10.42
C THR A 141 6.34 5.96 -10.75
N GLU A 142 7.40 6.43 -10.10
CA GLU A 142 8.76 5.92 -10.29
C GLU A 142 8.89 4.47 -9.83
N TYR A 143 8.27 4.12 -8.72
CA TYR A 143 8.28 2.74 -8.22
C TYR A 143 7.62 1.79 -9.23
N GLY A 144 6.47 2.15 -9.74
CA GLY A 144 5.77 1.36 -10.76
C GLY A 144 6.60 1.19 -12.03
N GLN A 145 7.25 2.27 -12.48
CA GLN A 145 8.10 2.24 -13.67
C GLN A 145 9.33 1.33 -13.44
N THR A 146 9.98 1.45 -12.30
CA THR A 146 11.13 0.61 -11.95
C THR A 146 10.74 -0.87 -11.91
N ALA A 147 9.59 -1.18 -11.31
CA ALA A 147 9.10 -2.56 -11.26
C ALA A 147 8.85 -3.12 -12.66
N ARG A 148 8.25 -2.33 -13.56
CA ARG A 148 8.03 -2.73 -14.95
C ARG A 148 9.35 -2.95 -15.70
N ASP A 149 10.32 -2.06 -15.52
CA ASP A 149 11.62 -2.16 -16.15
C ASP A 149 12.37 -3.42 -15.71
N LEU A 150 12.31 -3.75 -14.42
CA LEU A 150 12.91 -4.97 -13.90
C LEU A 150 12.23 -6.23 -14.46
N MET A 151 10.91 -6.21 -14.60
CA MET A 151 10.13 -7.33 -15.12
C MET A 151 10.42 -7.58 -16.61
N THR A 152 10.68 -6.52 -17.38
CA THR A 152 10.99 -6.63 -18.81
C THR A 152 12.46 -6.89 -19.07
N GLY A 153 13.31 -7.00 -18.04
CA GLY A 153 14.74 -7.20 -18.18
C GLY A 153 15.49 -5.94 -18.59
N HIS A 154 14.84 -4.81 -18.60
CA HIS A 154 15.46 -3.54 -18.95
C HIS A 154 16.23 -3.01 -17.74
N ARG A 155 17.56 -2.97 -17.84
CA ARG A 155 18.39 -2.42 -16.77
C ARG A 155 18.57 -0.94 -16.99
N PRO A 156 18.39 -0.11 -15.93
CA PRO A 156 18.75 1.31 -16.06
C PRO A 156 20.24 1.45 -16.30
N ASP A 157 20.60 2.35 -17.21
CA ASP A 157 22.00 2.68 -17.47
C ASP A 157 22.53 3.50 -16.29
N PHE A 158 23.50 2.97 -15.61
CA PHE A 158 24.24 3.69 -14.58
C PHE A 158 25.46 4.32 -15.16
#